data_2f62b6db6b790c89f83fc0abd64b78fd
#
_entry.id   2f62b6db6b790c89f83fc0abd64b78fd
#
_cell.length_a   1.000
_cell.length_b   1.000
_cell.length_c   1.000
_cell.angle_alpha   90.00
_cell.angle_beta   90.00
_cell.angle_gamma   90.00
#
_symmetry.space_group_name_H-M   'P 1'
#
loop_
_entity.id
_entity.type
_entity.pdbx_description
1 polymer ?
#
loop_
_entity_poly.entity_id
_entity_poly.type
_entity_poly.pdbx_seq_one_letter_code
_entity_poly.pdbx_strand_id
1 'polypeptide(L)' 'MLRWLPALLLFSLPLPALAGTATGQSIWNAGHAIGEAKSQAPKDAKITGTSCNEVDVHEDPRWTCTVTWD' A
#
# COMPACT_ATOMS: atom_id res chain seq x y z
N MET A 1 34.16 5.02 -20.78
CA MET A 1 33.00 5.03 -21.14
C MET A 1 32.09 4.16 -20.43
N LEU A 2 32.31 3.26 -19.80
CA LEU A 2 31.42 2.48 -19.14
C LEU A 2 31.35 2.74 -17.73
N ARG A 3 31.84 3.80 -17.27
CA ARG A 3 31.83 4.03 -15.90
C ARG A 3 30.51 4.20 -15.36
N TRP A 4 29.54 4.59 -16.06
CA TRP A 4 28.26 4.76 -15.48
C TRP A 4 27.57 3.45 -15.23
N LEU A 5 28.10 2.40 -15.72
CA LEU A 5 27.49 1.14 -15.46
C LEU A 5 27.40 0.80 -14.01
N PRO A 6 28.45 1.00 -13.28
CA PRO A 6 28.41 0.63 -11.87
C PRO A 6 27.33 1.36 -11.14
N ALA A 7 27.03 2.54 -11.56
CA ALA A 7 26.02 3.27 -10.88
C ALA A 7 24.70 2.57 -10.95
N LEU A 8 24.44 1.89 -12.02
CA LEU A 8 23.20 1.21 -12.15
C LEU A 8 23.05 0.11 -11.17
N LEU A 9 24.12 -0.49 -10.83
CA LEU A 9 24.05 -1.59 -9.91
C LEU A 9 23.56 -1.17 -8.58
N LEU A 10 23.74 0.05 -8.25
CA LEU A 10 23.32 0.50 -6.96
C LEU A 10 21.82 0.43 -6.82
N PHE A 11 21.14 0.60 -7.91
CA PHE A 11 19.71 0.56 -7.83
C PHE A 11 19.18 -0.81 -7.74
N SER A 12 19.95 -1.77 -8.08
CA SER A 12 19.42 -3.10 -8.04
C SER A 12 19.48 -3.67 -6.66
N LEU A 13 19.89 -2.90 -5.70
CA LEU A 13 19.92 -3.41 -4.35
C LEU A 13 18.53 -3.71 -3.90
N PRO A 14 18.31 -4.88 -3.42
CA PRO A 14 17.00 -5.23 -2.91
C PRO A 14 16.81 -4.53 -1.61
N LEU A 15 15.63 -4.07 -1.40
CA LEU A 15 15.32 -3.43 -0.16
C LEU A 15 14.13 -4.11 0.41
N PRO A 16 14.31 -5.26 0.95
CA PRO A 16 13.20 -5.99 1.50
C PRO A 16 12.67 -5.27 2.71
N ALA A 17 11.51 -5.55 3.05
CA ALA A 17 10.93 -5.02 4.26
C ALA A 17 10.87 -3.51 4.29
N LEU A 18 10.68 -2.91 3.16
CA LEU A 18 10.52 -1.48 3.15
C LEU A 18 9.19 -1.12 3.72
N ALA A 19 9.19 -0.10 4.53
CA ALA A 19 7.95 0.43 5.03
C ALA A 19 7.16 0.99 3.88
N GLY A 20 5.85 0.90 3.95
CA GLY A 20 5.04 1.43 2.89
C GLY A 20 3.60 1.57 3.31
N THR A 21 2.79 2.07 2.41
CA THR A 21 1.37 2.21 2.64
C THR A 21 0.63 1.83 1.36
N ALA A 22 -0.61 1.43 1.53
CA ALA A 22 -1.48 1.14 0.41
C ALA A 22 -2.89 1.53 0.79
N THR A 23 -3.67 1.92 -0.21
CA THR A 23 -5.02 2.37 0.04
C THR A 23 -5.98 1.53 -0.79
N GLY A 24 -7.07 1.11 -0.17
CA GLY A 24 -8.12 0.38 -0.84
C GLY A 24 -9.43 1.08 -0.65
N GLN A 25 -10.36 0.83 -1.54
CA GLN A 25 -11.67 1.44 -1.47
C GLN A 25 -12.74 0.40 -1.65
N SER A 26 -13.90 0.68 -1.08
CA SER A 26 -15.01 -0.23 -1.21
C SER A 26 -16.30 0.53 -1.03
N ILE A 27 -17.31 0.11 -1.78
CA ILE A 27 -18.65 0.65 -1.56
C ILE A 27 -19.43 -0.25 -0.65
N TRP A 28 -18.82 -1.35 -0.22
CA TRP A 28 -19.52 -2.32 0.61
C TRP A 28 -19.31 -2.08 2.09
N ASN A 29 -18.08 -2.12 2.51
CA ASN A 29 -17.79 -1.92 3.92
C ASN A 29 -16.29 -1.73 4.11
N ALA A 30 -15.92 -1.37 5.34
CA ALA A 30 -14.53 -1.08 5.65
C ALA A 30 -13.68 -2.34 5.54
N GLY A 31 -14.21 -3.47 5.95
CA GLY A 31 -13.44 -4.71 5.87
C GLY A 31 -13.00 -5.03 4.46
N HIS A 32 -13.89 -4.80 3.51
CA HIS A 32 -13.56 -5.06 2.13
C HIS A 32 -12.49 -4.08 1.65
N ALA A 33 -12.60 -2.82 2.06
CA ALA A 33 -11.60 -1.83 1.68
C ALA A 33 -10.24 -2.17 2.27
N ILE A 34 -10.21 -2.66 3.50
CA ILE A 34 -8.97 -3.07 4.12
C ILE A 34 -8.37 -4.24 3.35
N GLY A 35 -9.19 -5.18 2.94
CA GLY A 35 -8.71 -6.30 2.16
C GLY A 35 -8.10 -5.86 0.85
N GLU A 36 -8.72 -4.88 0.19
CA GLU A 36 -8.17 -4.36 -1.03
C GLU A 36 -6.81 -3.70 -0.78
N ALA A 37 -6.71 -2.95 0.30
CA ALA A 37 -5.46 -2.30 0.62
C ALA A 37 -4.38 -3.33 0.92
N LYS A 38 -4.72 -4.36 1.68
CA LYS A 38 -3.74 -5.37 2.02
C LYS A 38 -3.26 -6.14 0.82
N SER A 39 -4.11 -6.31 -0.18
CA SER A 39 -3.71 -7.06 -1.34
C SER A 39 -2.60 -6.36 -2.12
N GLN A 40 -2.39 -5.10 -1.86
CA GLN A 40 -1.33 -4.35 -2.52
C GLN A 40 -0.04 -4.39 -1.74
N ALA A 41 -0.07 -4.87 -0.51
CA ALA A 41 1.14 -4.94 0.29
C ALA A 41 1.94 -6.19 -0.07
N PRO A 42 3.24 -6.18 0.14
CA PRO A 42 4.03 -7.38 -0.10
C PRO A 42 3.56 -8.49 0.82
N LYS A 43 3.74 -9.71 0.37
CA LYS A 43 3.29 -10.84 1.15
C LYS A 43 3.91 -10.90 2.51
N ASP A 44 5.17 -10.51 2.58
CA ASP A 44 5.87 -10.60 3.85
C ASP A 44 5.70 -9.36 4.69
N ALA A 45 4.90 -8.44 4.26
CA ALA A 45 4.75 -7.20 4.98
C ALA A 45 4.06 -7.43 6.31
N LYS A 46 4.52 -6.74 7.31
CA LYS A 46 3.90 -6.80 8.60
C LYS A 46 3.06 -5.56 8.76
N ILE A 47 1.77 -5.72 8.78
CA ILE A 47 0.87 -4.58 8.86
C ILE A 47 0.96 -3.98 10.25
N THR A 48 1.31 -2.71 10.32
CA THR A 48 1.48 -2.05 11.60
C THR A 48 0.39 -1.04 11.88
N GLY A 49 -0.40 -0.68 10.88
CA GLY A 49 -1.47 0.26 11.12
C GLY A 49 -2.55 0.14 10.07
N THR A 50 -3.75 0.51 10.45
CA THR A 50 -4.89 0.50 9.56
C THR A 50 -5.78 1.67 9.92
N SER A 51 -6.22 2.39 8.92
CA SER A 51 -7.05 3.55 9.15
C SER A 51 -8.11 3.61 8.06
N CYS A 52 -9.34 3.88 8.43
CA CYS A 52 -10.43 3.90 7.47
C CYS A 52 -11.24 5.17 7.63
N ASN A 53 -11.72 5.67 6.51
CA ASN A 53 -12.62 6.79 6.50
C ASN A 53 -13.80 6.46 5.61
N GLU A 54 -14.96 6.90 6.02
CA GLU A 54 -16.13 6.77 5.19
C GLU A 54 -16.41 8.11 4.55
N VAL A 55 -16.57 8.12 3.25
CA VAL A 55 -16.81 9.34 2.51
C VAL A 55 -18.14 9.18 1.78
N ASP A 56 -19.03 10.13 1.99
CA ASP A 56 -20.28 10.12 1.28
C ASP A 56 -20.11 10.91 0.03
N VAL A 57 -20.29 10.25 -1.11
CA VAL A 57 -20.21 10.94 -2.35
C VAL A 57 -21.59 10.81 -2.96
N HIS A 58 -22.34 11.88 -2.95
CA HIS A 58 -23.71 11.85 -3.38
C HIS A 58 -24.45 10.96 -2.44
N GLU A 59 -24.98 9.91 -2.86
CA GLU A 59 -25.70 9.03 -1.98
C GLU A 59 -25.00 7.75 -1.74
N ASP A 60 -23.81 7.62 -2.27
CA ASP A 60 -23.09 6.36 -2.15
C ASP A 60 -22.01 6.49 -1.13
N PRO A 61 -22.09 5.77 -0.04
CA PRO A 61 -21.00 5.78 0.92
C PRO A 61 -19.81 5.05 0.31
N ARG A 62 -18.64 5.55 0.55
CA ARG A 62 -17.45 4.91 0.04
C ARG A 62 -16.46 4.82 1.18
N TRP A 63 -15.94 3.63 1.37
CA TRP A 63 -14.94 3.40 2.40
C TRP A 63 -13.57 3.48 1.78
N THR A 64 -12.71 4.23 2.41
CA THR A 64 -11.31 4.32 1.99
C THR A 64 -10.47 3.92 3.17
N CYS A 65 -9.70 2.88 3.01
CA CYS A 65 -8.88 2.37 4.09
C CYS A 65 -7.42 2.35 3.66
N THR A 66 -6.55 2.71 4.58
CA THR A 66 -5.12 2.71 4.31
C THR A 66 -4.45 1.78 5.30
N VAL A 67 -3.56 0.94 4.79
CA VAL A 67 -2.76 0.08 5.66
C VAL A 67 -1.32 0.51 5.54
N THR A 68 -0.61 0.38 6.65
CA THR A 68 0.81 0.69 6.67
C THR A 68 1.56 -0.53 7.14
N TRP A 69 2.78 -0.67 6.69
CA TRP A 69 3.58 -1.80 7.12
C TRP A 69 5.03 -1.37 7.24
N ASP A 70 5.78 -2.18 7.95
CA ASP A 70 7.22 -1.94 8.14
C ASP A 70 8.02 -2.60 7.06
#